data_5112167491c6d9f243b5933c04088f85
#
_entry.id   5112167491c6d9f243b5933c04088f85
#
_cell.length_a   1.000
_cell.length_b   1.000
_cell.length_c   1.000
_cell.angle_alpha   90.00
_cell.angle_beta   90.00
_cell.angle_gamma   90.00
#
_symmetry.space_group_name_H-M   'P 1'
#
loop_
_entity.id
_entity.type
_entity.pdbx_description
1 polymer ?
#
loop_
_entity_poly.entity_id
_entity_poly.type
_entity_poly.pdbx_seq_one_letter_code
_entity_poly.pdbx_strand_id
1 'polypeptide(L)'
;MKYPILEEKVLEELLDNTYQIPAYQRPYKWHKSHVIQLLDDLYENIYIDKRKYRVGTLIIHDKDNTHNIVDGQQRLTTLSLILYYLGEKAKLLQNQEYTNEISKNNLIYNYGQIKQWFGAKRLEINEEMFLNELKDKCEFVVITVYRQDEAFQLFDTQNSRGKELYPHDLLKAFHLREMDKDGYTDKEIEQYVIKWEDYLLDETKPLLDILNNHLYRIRKWVKGEREYSFNKSDLNEFKGISLYKKTTA
;
A
#
# COMPACT_ATOMS: atom_id res chain seq x y z
N MET A 1 -10.42 -14.30 21.84
CA MET A 1 -10.43 -13.22 20.85
C MET A 1 -9.07 -12.53 20.94
N LYS A 2 -8.30 -12.45 19.87
CA LYS A 2 -7.03 -11.70 19.88
C LYS A 2 -7.34 -10.21 19.68
N TYR A 3 -6.68 -9.35 20.43
CA TYR A 3 -6.82 -7.89 20.29
C TYR A 3 -5.71 -7.33 19.39
N PRO A 4 -5.93 -6.20 18.73
CA PRO A 4 -4.88 -5.51 18.00
C PRO A 4 -3.67 -5.21 18.89
N ILE A 5 -2.48 -5.40 18.34
CA ILE A 5 -1.21 -5.14 19.03
C ILE A 5 -0.54 -3.95 18.34
N LEU A 6 -0.08 -2.98 19.13
CA LEU A 6 0.69 -1.84 18.66
C LEU A 6 2.09 -1.91 19.28
N GLU A 7 3.11 -1.90 18.42
CA GLU A 7 4.52 -1.99 18.84
C GLU A 7 5.36 -1.01 18.01
N GLU A 8 6.41 -0.47 18.62
CA GLU A 8 7.48 0.20 17.91
C GLU A 8 8.57 -0.85 17.62
N LYS A 9 8.91 -1.04 16.35
CA LYS A 9 9.92 -2.03 15.91
C LYS A 9 10.94 -1.36 15.01
N VAL A 10 12.20 -1.72 15.22
CA VAL A 10 13.28 -1.37 14.29
C VAL A 10 13.27 -2.33 13.11
N LEU A 11 13.91 -1.93 12.02
CA LEU A 11 13.92 -2.72 10.78
C LEU A 11 14.48 -4.12 11.00
N GLU A 12 15.52 -4.29 11.83
CA GLU A 12 16.08 -5.60 12.17
C GLU A 12 15.01 -6.59 12.66
N GLU A 13 14.12 -6.14 13.57
CA GLU A 13 13.05 -6.98 14.11
C GLU A 13 11.99 -7.37 13.06
N LEU A 14 11.89 -6.60 11.97
CA LEU A 14 11.01 -6.92 10.86
C LEU A 14 11.62 -7.95 9.91
N LEU A 15 12.97 -8.06 9.84
CA LEU A 15 13.65 -8.98 8.92
C LEU A 15 13.43 -10.46 9.27
N ASP A 16 13.06 -10.77 10.50
CA ASP A 16 12.76 -12.14 10.94
C ASP A 16 11.45 -12.69 10.38
N ASN A 17 10.58 -11.80 9.90
CA ASN A 17 9.28 -12.16 9.37
C ASN A 17 9.24 -12.08 7.84
N THR A 18 8.35 -12.87 7.26
CA THR A 18 7.99 -12.79 5.85
C THR A 18 6.63 -12.13 5.71
N TYR A 19 6.56 -11.09 4.90
CA TYR A 19 5.33 -10.36 4.65
C TYR A 19 4.82 -10.65 3.24
N GLN A 20 3.50 -10.56 3.08
CA GLN A 20 2.84 -10.69 1.78
C GLN A 20 2.08 -9.40 1.46
N ILE A 21 2.08 -9.05 0.20
CA ILE A 21 1.26 -7.97 -0.35
C ILE A 21 0.03 -8.64 -0.95
N PRO A 22 -1.15 -8.52 -0.32
CA PRO A 22 -2.37 -9.13 -0.85
C PRO A 22 -2.74 -8.60 -2.24
N ALA A 23 -3.44 -9.42 -3.01
CA ALA A 23 -3.85 -9.08 -4.38
C ALA A 23 -4.72 -7.82 -4.47
N TYR A 24 -5.45 -7.47 -3.42
CA TYR A 24 -6.27 -6.26 -3.37
C TYR A 24 -5.46 -4.96 -3.19
N GLN A 25 -4.17 -5.06 -2.86
CA GLN A 25 -3.31 -3.88 -2.72
C GLN A 25 -3.02 -3.25 -4.09
N ARG A 26 -2.89 -1.90 -4.08
CA ARG A 26 -2.50 -1.19 -5.29
C ARG A 26 -1.09 -1.59 -5.72
N PRO A 27 -0.75 -1.49 -7.02
CA PRO A 27 0.60 -1.70 -7.49
C PRO A 27 1.64 -0.82 -6.79
N TYR A 28 2.90 -1.25 -6.82
CA TYR A 28 4.00 -0.39 -6.37
C TYR A 28 4.14 0.80 -7.33
N LYS A 29 3.81 2.01 -6.83
CA LYS A 29 3.71 3.25 -7.63
C LYS A 29 4.65 4.37 -7.19
N TRP A 30 5.55 4.12 -6.25
CA TRP A 30 6.53 5.14 -5.88
C TRP A 30 7.42 5.52 -7.07
N HIS A 31 7.60 6.82 -7.24
CA HIS A 31 8.48 7.41 -8.25
C HIS A 31 9.83 7.75 -7.64
N LYS A 32 10.78 8.11 -8.51
CA LYS A 32 12.13 8.54 -8.13
C LYS A 32 12.15 9.51 -6.94
N SER A 33 11.30 10.54 -6.95
CA SER A 33 11.26 11.56 -5.89
C SER A 33 11.01 10.98 -4.50
N HIS A 34 10.10 10.01 -4.37
CA HIS A 34 9.82 9.36 -3.09
C HIS A 34 10.99 8.49 -2.60
N VAL A 35 11.62 7.78 -3.54
CA VAL A 35 12.77 6.91 -3.24
C VAL A 35 13.98 7.74 -2.81
N ILE A 36 14.29 8.80 -3.56
CA ILE A 36 15.42 9.69 -3.24
C ILE A 36 15.18 10.40 -1.91
N GLN A 37 13.96 10.91 -1.68
CA GLN A 37 13.64 11.54 -0.40
C GLN A 37 13.81 10.58 0.76
N LEU A 38 13.34 9.34 0.66
CA LEU A 38 13.54 8.34 1.71
C LEU A 38 15.04 8.08 1.94
N LEU A 39 15.84 7.94 0.88
CA LEU A 39 17.28 7.73 0.99
C LEU A 39 17.98 8.92 1.65
N ASP A 40 17.62 10.15 1.28
CA ASP A 40 18.18 11.37 1.88
C ASP A 40 17.79 11.48 3.37
N ASP A 41 16.52 11.22 3.71
CA ASP A 41 16.05 11.21 5.09
C ASP A 41 16.79 10.16 5.95
N LEU A 42 16.99 8.94 5.40
CA LEU A 42 17.74 7.88 6.07
C LEU A 42 19.22 8.26 6.22
N TYR A 43 19.81 8.85 5.21
CA TYR A 43 21.21 9.29 5.24
C TYR A 43 21.40 10.36 6.31
N GLU A 44 20.60 11.42 6.31
CA GLU A 44 20.75 12.52 7.25
C GLU A 44 20.48 12.08 8.69
N ASN A 45 19.33 11.44 8.94
CA ASN A 45 18.92 11.12 10.31
C ASN A 45 19.68 9.92 10.88
N ILE A 46 19.80 8.83 10.11
CA ILE A 46 20.35 7.57 10.62
C ILE A 46 21.87 7.55 10.49
N TYR A 47 22.39 7.88 9.30
CA TYR A 47 23.83 7.72 9.03
C TYR A 47 24.67 8.89 9.54
N ILE A 48 24.22 10.13 9.36
CA ILE A 48 24.95 11.32 9.81
C ILE A 48 24.64 11.63 11.27
N ASP A 49 23.37 11.89 11.61
CA ASP A 49 22.96 12.33 12.94
C ASP A 49 22.89 11.22 13.97
N LYS A 50 22.98 9.95 13.53
CA LYS A 50 22.91 8.76 14.38
C LYS A 50 21.64 8.67 15.24
N ARG A 51 20.53 9.27 14.76
CA ARG A 51 19.22 9.27 15.42
C ARG A 51 18.33 8.19 14.85
N LYS A 52 17.37 7.73 15.64
CA LYS A 52 16.28 6.91 15.13
C LYS A 52 15.42 7.70 14.16
N TYR A 53 15.05 7.06 13.05
CA TYR A 53 14.17 7.64 12.04
C TYR A 53 12.90 6.82 11.90
N ARG A 54 11.76 7.45 12.19
CA ARG A 54 10.45 6.80 12.07
C ARG A 54 9.93 6.93 10.65
N VAL A 55 9.98 5.83 9.90
CA VAL A 55 9.51 5.75 8.51
C VAL A 55 7.99 5.89 8.42
N GLY A 56 7.27 5.43 9.44
CA GLY A 56 5.82 5.55 9.54
C GLY A 56 5.15 4.33 10.12
N THR A 57 3.84 4.19 9.83
CA THR A 57 3.03 3.06 10.31
C THR A 57 3.08 1.91 9.31
N LEU A 58 3.14 0.69 9.83
CA LEU A 58 2.94 -0.56 9.10
C LEU A 58 1.74 -1.28 9.72
N ILE A 59 0.68 -1.49 8.94
CA ILE A 59 -0.50 -2.24 9.38
C ILE A 59 -0.42 -3.64 8.79
N ILE A 60 -0.49 -4.64 9.65
CA ILE A 60 -0.38 -6.05 9.31
C ILE A 60 -1.66 -6.76 9.73
N HIS A 61 -2.27 -7.49 8.81
CA HIS A 61 -3.30 -8.47 9.11
C HIS A 61 -2.64 -9.85 9.23
N ASP A 62 -2.56 -10.35 10.47
CA ASP A 62 -2.05 -11.69 10.74
C ASP A 62 -3.19 -12.71 10.63
N LYS A 63 -3.16 -13.46 9.53
CA LYS A 63 -4.10 -14.55 9.24
C LYS A 63 -3.30 -15.85 9.13
N ASP A 64 -3.52 -16.78 10.05
CA ASP A 64 -2.92 -18.12 10.02
C ASP A 64 -1.37 -18.09 9.91
N ASN A 65 -0.72 -17.21 10.66
CA ASN A 65 0.72 -16.92 10.61
C ASN A 65 1.21 -16.33 9.28
N THR A 66 0.30 -15.83 8.45
CA THR A 66 0.62 -15.08 7.26
C THR A 66 0.47 -13.59 7.54
N HIS A 67 1.56 -12.83 7.43
CA HIS A 67 1.59 -11.40 7.71
C HIS A 67 1.25 -10.60 6.44
N ASN A 68 -0.04 -10.32 6.25
CA ASN A 68 -0.52 -9.56 5.10
C ASN A 68 -0.39 -8.06 5.35
N ILE A 69 0.30 -7.34 4.46
CA ILE A 69 0.46 -5.89 4.56
C ILE A 69 -0.85 -5.22 4.14
N VAL A 70 -1.43 -4.44 5.06
CA VAL A 70 -2.63 -3.64 4.82
C VAL A 70 -2.27 -2.18 4.51
N ASP A 71 -1.28 -1.63 5.22
CA ASP A 71 -0.68 -0.32 4.92
C ASP A 71 0.84 -0.35 5.14
N GLY A 72 1.56 0.54 4.47
CA GLY A 72 3.01 0.62 4.50
C GLY A 72 3.72 -0.11 3.37
N GLN A 73 2.98 -0.74 2.45
CA GLN A 73 3.52 -1.48 1.31
C GLN A 73 4.60 -0.73 0.52
N GLN A 74 4.34 0.50 0.12
CA GLN A 74 5.27 1.26 -0.73
C GLN A 74 6.62 1.49 -0.04
N ARG A 75 6.58 1.83 1.24
CA ARG A 75 7.77 2.06 2.09
C ARG A 75 8.55 0.77 2.30
N LEU A 76 7.86 -0.30 2.67
CA LEU A 76 8.49 -1.59 2.92
C LEU A 76 9.10 -2.18 1.63
N THR A 77 8.44 -2.04 0.49
CA THR A 77 8.97 -2.45 -0.82
C THR A 77 10.25 -1.67 -1.16
N THR A 78 10.25 -0.35 -0.93
CA THR A 78 11.45 0.46 -1.21
C THR A 78 12.61 0.11 -0.27
N LEU A 79 12.34 -0.10 1.02
CA LEU A 79 13.37 -0.58 1.96
C LEU A 79 13.90 -1.95 1.58
N SER A 80 13.05 -2.87 1.08
CA SER A 80 13.50 -4.17 0.59
C SER A 80 14.44 -4.03 -0.62
N LEU A 81 14.21 -3.05 -1.52
CA LEU A 81 15.14 -2.76 -2.62
C LEU A 81 16.47 -2.19 -2.11
N ILE A 82 16.44 -1.32 -1.09
CA ILE A 82 17.66 -0.75 -0.47
C ILE A 82 18.47 -1.88 0.19
N LEU A 83 17.81 -2.72 0.99
CA LEU A 83 18.43 -3.88 1.63
C LEU A 83 19.04 -4.84 0.59
N TYR A 84 18.31 -5.11 -0.49
CA TYR A 84 18.81 -5.94 -1.59
C TYR A 84 20.05 -5.34 -2.26
N TYR A 85 20.08 -4.01 -2.47
CA TYR A 85 21.27 -3.31 -2.98
C TYR A 85 22.47 -3.48 -2.04
N LEU A 86 22.26 -3.35 -0.73
CA LEU A 86 23.29 -3.48 0.31
C LEU A 86 23.72 -4.93 0.57
N GLY A 87 23.19 -5.90 -0.19
CA GLY A 87 23.56 -7.31 -0.08
C GLY A 87 22.86 -8.07 1.06
N GLU A 88 21.90 -7.45 1.75
CA GLU A 88 21.10 -8.13 2.78
C GLU A 88 20.11 -9.10 2.14
N LYS A 89 20.10 -10.34 2.63
CA LYS A 89 19.09 -11.34 2.24
C LYS A 89 17.78 -11.09 2.98
N ALA A 90 17.15 -9.98 2.67
CA ALA A 90 15.90 -9.60 3.31
C ALA A 90 14.78 -10.58 2.97
N LYS A 91 14.21 -11.22 3.99
CA LYS A 91 13.04 -12.11 3.83
C LYS A 91 11.74 -11.34 3.65
N LEU A 92 11.74 -10.02 3.89
CA LEU A 92 10.54 -9.18 3.97
C LEU A 92 9.54 -9.43 2.84
N LEU A 93 10.02 -9.43 1.60
CA LEU A 93 9.19 -9.64 0.40
C LEU A 93 9.80 -10.69 -0.53
N GLN A 94 10.60 -11.61 0.00
CA GLN A 94 11.36 -12.57 -0.80
C GLN A 94 10.49 -13.47 -1.67
N ASN A 95 9.29 -13.81 -1.18
CA ASN A 95 8.35 -14.68 -1.88
C ASN A 95 7.22 -13.89 -2.57
N GLN A 96 7.34 -12.56 -2.66
CA GLN A 96 6.33 -11.74 -3.31
C GLN A 96 6.48 -11.80 -4.82
N GLU A 97 5.49 -12.36 -5.49
CA GLU A 97 5.38 -12.28 -6.94
C GLU A 97 4.71 -10.96 -7.35
N TYR A 98 5.41 -10.19 -8.17
CA TYR A 98 4.86 -8.97 -8.75
C TYR A 98 4.38 -9.28 -10.16
N THR A 99 3.10 -9.56 -10.31
CA THR A 99 2.47 -9.89 -11.60
C THR A 99 2.15 -8.65 -12.41
N ASN A 100 1.85 -7.53 -11.73
CA ASN A 100 1.49 -6.27 -12.35
C ASN A 100 2.70 -5.57 -13.00
N GLU A 101 2.59 -5.23 -14.29
CA GLU A 101 3.66 -4.59 -15.07
C GLU A 101 4.09 -3.22 -14.51
N ILE A 102 3.15 -2.45 -13.94
CA ILE A 102 3.48 -1.16 -13.30
C ILE A 102 4.43 -1.38 -12.13
N SER A 103 4.14 -2.40 -11.30
CA SER A 103 5.02 -2.75 -10.17
C SER A 103 6.40 -3.17 -10.65
N LYS A 104 6.48 -4.06 -11.65
CA LYS A 104 7.76 -4.54 -12.21
C LYS A 104 8.60 -3.40 -12.75
N ASN A 105 8.01 -2.55 -13.58
CA ASN A 105 8.72 -1.41 -14.18
C ASN A 105 9.22 -0.44 -13.10
N ASN A 106 8.40 -0.11 -12.11
CA ASN A 106 8.78 0.79 -11.02
C ASN A 106 9.86 0.18 -10.11
N LEU A 107 9.81 -1.14 -9.85
CA LEU A 107 10.85 -1.83 -9.08
C LEU A 107 12.20 -1.74 -9.78
N ILE A 108 12.25 -2.08 -11.08
CA ILE A 108 13.49 -2.01 -11.88
C ILE A 108 14.00 -0.57 -11.95
N TYR A 109 13.13 0.38 -12.25
CA TYR A 109 13.49 1.79 -12.34
C TYR A 109 14.03 2.32 -11.02
N ASN A 110 13.31 2.10 -9.92
CA ASN A 110 13.69 2.59 -8.60
C ASN A 110 14.95 1.91 -8.05
N TYR A 111 15.16 0.64 -8.35
CA TYR A 111 16.43 -0.02 -8.04
C TYR A 111 17.62 0.65 -8.75
N GLY A 112 17.43 1.04 -10.02
CA GLY A 112 18.41 1.85 -10.75
C GLY A 112 18.68 3.20 -10.09
N GLN A 113 17.65 3.88 -9.54
CA GLN A 113 17.81 5.14 -8.80
C GLN A 113 18.58 4.95 -7.48
N ILE A 114 18.32 3.85 -6.76
CA ILE A 114 19.05 3.50 -5.54
C ILE A 114 20.54 3.32 -5.86
N LYS A 115 20.87 2.55 -6.91
CA LYS A 115 22.27 2.38 -7.37
C LYS A 115 22.94 3.71 -7.69
N GLN A 116 22.26 4.59 -8.41
CA GLN A 116 22.80 5.90 -8.77
C GLN A 116 23.05 6.77 -7.53
N TRP A 117 22.13 6.74 -6.56
CA TRP A 117 22.25 7.50 -5.33
C TRP A 117 23.47 7.05 -4.50
N PHE A 118 23.64 5.76 -4.24
CA PHE A 118 24.82 5.22 -3.55
C PHE A 118 26.10 5.47 -4.35
N GLY A 119 26.05 5.31 -5.67
CA GLY A 119 27.19 5.61 -6.55
C GLY A 119 27.65 7.06 -6.45
N ALA A 120 26.73 8.01 -6.35
CA ALA A 120 27.05 9.43 -6.16
C ALA A 120 27.68 9.70 -4.78
N LYS A 121 27.28 8.98 -3.75
CA LYS A 121 27.78 9.12 -2.37
C LYS A 121 28.87 8.10 -1.98
N ARG A 122 29.46 7.40 -2.93
CA ARG A 122 30.43 6.30 -2.67
C ARG A 122 31.65 6.70 -1.84
N LEU A 123 32.02 7.98 -1.82
CA LEU A 123 33.13 8.50 -1.02
C LEU A 123 32.69 8.97 0.37
N GLU A 124 31.41 9.12 0.59
CA GLU A 124 30.82 9.64 1.82
C GLU A 124 30.22 8.51 2.68
N ILE A 125 29.78 7.41 2.05
CA ILE A 125 29.07 6.32 2.69
C ILE A 125 29.90 5.05 2.70
N ASN A 126 30.06 4.47 3.90
CA ASN A 126 30.43 3.07 4.04
C ASN A 126 29.13 2.25 4.04
N GLU A 127 28.90 1.42 3.01
CA GLU A 127 27.66 0.67 2.79
C GLU A 127 27.36 -0.33 3.92
N GLU A 128 28.39 -1.00 4.48
CA GLU A 128 28.23 -1.92 5.61
C GLU A 128 27.77 -1.18 6.87
N MET A 129 28.40 -0.04 7.15
CA MET A 129 28.01 0.81 8.27
C MET A 129 26.61 1.37 8.08
N PHE A 130 26.26 1.80 6.86
CA PHE A 130 24.92 2.29 6.54
C PHE A 130 23.88 1.19 6.75
N LEU A 131 24.15 -0.04 6.32
CA LEU A 131 23.26 -1.18 6.52
C LEU A 131 23.00 -1.45 8.01
N ASN A 132 24.05 -1.47 8.83
CA ASN A 132 23.95 -1.73 10.27
C ASN A 132 23.11 -0.63 10.97
N GLU A 133 23.40 0.63 10.66
CA GLU A 133 22.64 1.76 11.19
C GLU A 133 21.18 1.76 10.72
N LEU A 134 20.93 1.38 9.46
CA LEU A 134 19.60 1.25 8.89
C LEU A 134 18.77 0.19 9.66
N LYS A 135 19.36 -0.95 9.95
CA LYS A 135 18.73 -2.06 10.66
C LYS A 135 18.37 -1.67 12.09
N ASP A 136 19.27 -0.97 12.78
CA ASP A 136 19.12 -0.61 14.20
C ASP A 136 18.24 0.63 14.44
N LYS A 137 18.23 1.60 13.52
CA LYS A 137 17.64 2.93 13.74
C LYS A 137 16.43 3.27 12.86
N CYS A 138 16.18 2.49 11.80
CA CYS A 138 14.99 2.66 10.98
C CYS A 138 13.78 2.04 11.71
N GLU A 139 12.84 2.88 12.17
CA GLU A 139 11.77 2.50 13.07
C GLU A 139 10.39 2.58 12.43
N PHE A 140 9.52 1.63 12.79
CA PHE A 140 8.12 1.58 12.40
C PHE A 140 7.21 1.53 13.61
N VAL A 141 6.04 2.14 13.49
CA VAL A 141 4.90 1.82 14.35
C VAL A 141 4.14 0.67 13.68
N VAL A 142 4.25 -0.53 14.24
CA VAL A 142 3.62 -1.74 13.72
C VAL A 142 2.29 -1.95 14.41
N ILE A 143 1.21 -2.06 13.65
CA ILE A 143 -0.11 -2.40 14.15
C ILE A 143 -0.49 -3.75 13.57
N THR A 144 -0.53 -4.78 14.42
CA THR A 144 -0.96 -6.12 14.04
C THR A 144 -2.41 -6.32 14.41
N VAL A 145 -3.23 -6.66 13.44
CA VAL A 145 -4.64 -6.99 13.61
C VAL A 145 -4.91 -8.42 13.17
N TYR A 146 -5.91 -9.04 13.78
CA TYR A 146 -6.27 -10.44 13.55
C TYR A 146 -7.61 -10.60 12.84
N ARG A 147 -8.30 -9.49 12.63
CA ARG A 147 -9.57 -9.44 11.90
C ARG A 147 -9.44 -8.51 10.71
N GLN A 148 -9.95 -8.97 9.58
CA GLN A 148 -9.84 -8.25 8.32
C GLN A 148 -10.64 -6.93 8.33
N ASP A 149 -11.81 -6.92 8.98
CA ASP A 149 -12.62 -5.71 9.13
C ASP A 149 -11.91 -4.62 9.95
N GLU A 150 -11.19 -4.99 11.02
CA GLU A 150 -10.36 -4.06 11.80
C GLU A 150 -9.19 -3.52 10.96
N ALA A 151 -8.56 -4.38 10.16
CA ALA A 151 -7.48 -3.98 9.26
C ALA A 151 -7.93 -2.87 8.29
N PHE A 152 -9.08 -3.05 7.66
CA PHE A 152 -9.63 -2.07 6.73
C PHE A 152 -10.10 -0.79 7.42
N GLN A 153 -10.68 -0.89 8.61
CA GLN A 153 -11.08 0.28 9.39
C GLN A 153 -9.86 1.15 9.75
N LEU A 154 -8.76 0.52 10.16
CA LEU A 154 -7.50 1.22 10.44
C LEU A 154 -6.91 1.83 9.17
N PHE A 155 -6.91 1.10 8.05
CA PHE A 155 -6.46 1.61 6.77
C PHE A 155 -7.24 2.87 6.35
N ASP A 156 -8.58 2.84 6.41
CA ASP A 156 -9.42 3.99 6.09
C ASP A 156 -9.12 5.18 7.02
N THR A 157 -8.90 4.91 8.32
CA THR A 157 -8.63 5.95 9.32
C THR A 157 -7.24 6.58 9.14
N GLN A 158 -6.21 5.79 8.89
CA GLN A 158 -4.85 6.27 8.66
C GLN A 158 -4.75 7.11 7.38
N ASN A 159 -5.39 6.66 6.31
CA ASN A 159 -5.39 7.39 5.04
C ASN A 159 -6.19 8.70 5.08
N SER A 160 -7.08 8.87 6.07
CA SER A 160 -7.77 10.15 6.30
C SER A 160 -6.84 11.25 6.87
N ARG A 161 -5.69 10.89 7.40
CA ARG A 161 -4.72 11.82 8.03
C ARG A 161 -3.48 12.11 7.15
N GLY A 162 -3.26 11.33 6.07
CA GLY A 162 -2.11 11.46 5.16
C GLY A 162 -2.49 12.05 3.81
N LYS A 163 -1.79 11.62 2.74
CA LYS A 163 -2.23 11.94 1.37
C LYS A 163 -3.59 11.28 1.16
N GLU A 164 -4.60 12.11 1.01
CA GLU A 164 -5.97 11.62 0.86
C GLU A 164 -6.08 10.58 -0.25
N LEU A 165 -6.59 9.38 0.10
CA LEU A 165 -7.05 8.44 -0.89
C LEU A 165 -8.25 9.04 -1.63
N TYR A 166 -8.29 8.85 -2.92
CA TYR A 166 -9.45 9.24 -3.70
C TYR A 166 -10.65 8.35 -3.36
N PRO A 167 -11.88 8.84 -3.51
CA PRO A 167 -13.09 8.04 -3.24
C PRO A 167 -13.11 6.70 -3.96
N HIS A 168 -12.58 6.63 -5.18
CA HIS A 168 -12.51 5.40 -5.95
C HIS A 168 -11.51 4.35 -5.39
N ASP A 169 -10.41 4.78 -4.74
CA ASP A 169 -9.48 3.85 -4.08
C ASP A 169 -10.15 3.18 -2.87
N LEU A 170 -10.92 3.96 -2.10
CA LEU A 170 -11.69 3.44 -0.97
C LEU A 170 -12.80 2.49 -1.43
N LEU A 171 -13.47 2.83 -2.54
CA LEU A 171 -14.51 1.98 -3.12
C LEU A 171 -13.92 0.67 -3.65
N LYS A 172 -12.76 0.73 -4.31
CA LYS A 172 -11.99 -0.45 -4.74
C LYS A 172 -11.71 -1.37 -3.56
N ALA A 173 -11.09 -0.83 -2.51
CA ALA A 173 -10.74 -1.60 -1.32
C ALA A 173 -11.97 -2.28 -0.70
N PHE A 174 -13.10 -1.57 -0.65
CA PHE A 174 -14.37 -2.12 -0.17
C PHE A 174 -14.83 -3.32 -1.02
N HIS A 175 -14.90 -3.18 -2.34
CA HIS A 175 -15.38 -4.25 -3.21
C HIS A 175 -14.47 -5.47 -3.20
N LEU A 176 -13.16 -5.28 -3.22
CA LEU A 176 -12.20 -6.39 -3.17
C LEU A 176 -12.31 -7.16 -1.85
N ARG A 177 -12.56 -6.48 -0.73
CA ARG A 177 -12.85 -7.11 0.56
C ARG A 177 -14.11 -7.96 0.52
N GLU A 178 -15.19 -7.44 -0.06
CA GLU A 178 -16.44 -8.20 -0.16
C GLU A 178 -16.25 -9.45 -1.06
N MET A 179 -15.47 -9.34 -2.14
CA MET A 179 -15.12 -10.49 -2.97
C MET A 179 -14.36 -11.57 -2.20
N ASP A 180 -13.40 -11.20 -1.36
CA ASP A 180 -12.66 -12.15 -0.50
C ASP A 180 -13.62 -12.86 0.47
N LYS A 181 -14.58 -12.16 1.05
CA LYS A 181 -15.63 -12.75 1.90
C LYS A 181 -16.57 -13.69 1.15
N ASP A 182 -16.85 -13.37 -0.11
CA ASP A 182 -17.72 -14.16 -0.98
C ASP A 182 -16.99 -15.38 -1.58
N GLY A 183 -15.70 -15.59 -1.21
CA GLY A 183 -14.91 -16.77 -1.56
C GLY A 183 -14.25 -16.72 -2.92
N TYR A 184 -14.08 -15.53 -3.51
CA TYR A 184 -13.24 -15.36 -4.69
C TYR A 184 -11.80 -15.72 -4.39
N THR A 185 -11.13 -16.35 -5.33
CA THR A 185 -9.71 -16.68 -5.22
C THR A 185 -8.84 -15.45 -5.37
N ASP A 186 -7.63 -15.46 -4.79
CA ASP A 186 -6.65 -14.36 -4.93
C ASP A 186 -6.38 -14.02 -6.40
N LYS A 187 -6.35 -15.02 -7.29
CA LYS A 187 -6.16 -14.84 -8.72
C LYS A 187 -7.31 -14.09 -9.39
N GLU A 188 -8.54 -14.39 -9.00
CA GLU A 188 -9.72 -13.66 -9.51
C GLU A 188 -9.71 -12.22 -9.00
N ILE A 189 -9.43 -12.02 -7.72
CA ILE A 189 -9.30 -10.69 -7.11
C ILE A 189 -8.22 -9.87 -7.85
N GLU A 190 -7.06 -10.47 -8.12
CA GLU A 190 -5.97 -9.84 -8.86
C GLU A 190 -6.40 -9.39 -10.27
N GLN A 191 -7.15 -10.21 -11.00
CA GLN A 191 -7.67 -9.84 -12.32
C GLN A 191 -8.58 -8.60 -12.27
N TYR A 192 -9.39 -8.46 -11.22
CA TYR A 192 -10.22 -7.28 -11.02
C TYR A 192 -9.39 -6.06 -10.64
N VAL A 193 -8.34 -6.23 -9.84
CA VAL A 193 -7.39 -5.16 -9.51
C VAL A 193 -6.71 -4.63 -10.78
N ILE A 194 -6.21 -5.53 -11.64
CA ILE A 194 -5.56 -5.17 -12.90
C ILE A 194 -6.53 -4.36 -13.77
N LYS A 195 -7.75 -4.87 -14.00
CA LYS A 195 -8.78 -4.16 -14.77
C LYS A 195 -9.09 -2.78 -14.21
N TRP A 196 -9.22 -2.68 -12.89
CA TRP A 196 -9.49 -1.39 -12.23
C TRP A 196 -8.37 -0.38 -12.45
N GLU A 197 -7.11 -0.82 -12.29
CA GLU A 197 -5.94 0.02 -12.50
C GLU A 197 -5.79 0.42 -13.98
N ASP A 198 -6.05 -0.48 -14.91
CA ASP A 198 -6.02 -0.21 -16.34
C ASP A 198 -7.05 0.87 -16.73
N TYR A 199 -8.27 0.80 -16.18
CA TYR A 199 -9.29 1.82 -16.40
C TYR A 199 -8.96 3.19 -15.77
N LEU A 200 -8.12 3.21 -14.72
CA LEU A 200 -7.65 4.47 -14.13
C LEU A 200 -6.55 5.13 -14.97
N LEU A 201 -5.78 4.33 -15.72
CA LEU A 201 -4.67 4.79 -16.57
C LEU A 201 -5.13 5.12 -18.00
N ASP A 202 -6.25 4.56 -18.45
CA ASP A 202 -6.78 4.76 -19.79
C ASP A 202 -7.48 6.13 -19.89
N GLU A 203 -6.82 7.08 -20.52
CA GLU A 203 -7.37 8.42 -20.78
C GLU A 203 -8.64 8.38 -21.65
N THR A 204 -8.86 7.30 -22.41
CA THR A 204 -10.03 7.13 -23.27
C THR A 204 -11.24 6.56 -22.54
N LYS A 205 -11.03 5.96 -21.36
CA LYS A 205 -12.06 5.34 -20.53
C LYS A 205 -11.89 5.75 -19.06
N PRO A 206 -12.03 7.02 -18.74
CA PRO A 206 -11.74 7.50 -17.39
C PRO A 206 -12.75 6.94 -16.41
N LEU A 207 -12.37 5.89 -15.67
CA LEU A 207 -13.20 5.31 -14.60
C LEU A 207 -13.66 6.38 -13.61
N LEU A 208 -12.81 7.37 -13.34
CA LEU A 208 -13.14 8.52 -12.52
C LEU A 208 -14.28 9.35 -13.08
N ASP A 209 -14.27 9.62 -14.38
CA ASP A 209 -15.34 10.37 -15.03
C ASP A 209 -16.66 9.60 -15.00
N ILE A 210 -16.59 8.30 -15.25
CA ILE A 210 -17.77 7.42 -15.16
C ILE A 210 -18.35 7.41 -13.75
N LEU A 211 -17.53 7.27 -12.73
CA LEU A 211 -17.97 7.27 -11.33
C LEU A 211 -18.53 8.63 -10.91
N ASN A 212 -17.77 9.71 -11.17
CA ASN A 212 -18.11 11.05 -10.68
C ASN A 212 -19.25 11.69 -11.48
N ASN A 213 -19.16 11.63 -12.82
CA ASN A 213 -20.04 12.41 -13.68
C ASN A 213 -21.23 11.63 -14.23
N HIS A 214 -21.19 10.30 -14.21
CA HIS A 214 -22.28 9.49 -14.77
C HIS A 214 -22.98 8.68 -13.68
N LEU A 215 -22.33 7.70 -13.09
CA LEU A 215 -23.00 6.77 -12.16
C LEU A 215 -23.51 7.46 -10.90
N TYR A 216 -22.71 8.36 -10.32
CA TYR A 216 -23.13 9.08 -9.12
C TYR A 216 -24.32 10.00 -9.39
N ARG A 217 -24.30 10.76 -10.48
CA ARG A 217 -25.40 11.64 -10.85
C ARG A 217 -26.68 10.87 -11.15
N ILE A 218 -26.60 9.80 -11.94
CA ILE A 218 -27.76 8.94 -12.23
C ILE A 218 -28.35 8.43 -10.93
N ARG A 219 -27.51 7.96 -10.01
CA ARG A 219 -27.97 7.44 -8.73
C ARG A 219 -28.65 8.49 -7.86
N LYS A 220 -28.12 9.71 -7.81
CA LYS A 220 -28.74 10.85 -7.12
C LYS A 220 -30.06 11.26 -7.79
N TRP A 221 -30.11 11.32 -9.10
CA TRP A 221 -31.35 11.64 -9.83
C TRP A 221 -32.47 10.62 -9.59
N VAL A 222 -32.13 9.33 -9.53
CA VAL A 222 -33.13 8.29 -9.20
C VAL A 222 -33.74 8.50 -7.81
N LYS A 223 -32.98 9.08 -6.88
CA LYS A 223 -33.40 9.44 -5.54
C LYS A 223 -34.08 10.82 -5.45
N GLY A 224 -34.14 11.57 -6.56
CA GLY A 224 -34.64 12.94 -6.57
C GLY A 224 -33.70 13.99 -6.00
N GLU A 225 -32.42 13.62 -5.81
CA GLU A 225 -31.39 14.50 -5.25
C GLU A 225 -30.58 15.16 -6.38
N ARG A 226 -30.11 16.40 -6.14
CA ARG A 226 -29.28 17.16 -7.10
C ARG A 226 -27.89 17.34 -6.53
N GLU A 227 -26.98 16.41 -6.77
CA GLU A 227 -25.58 16.51 -6.43
C GLU A 227 -24.71 16.27 -7.66
N TYR A 228 -23.53 16.94 -7.72
CA TYR A 228 -22.75 17.04 -8.95
C TYR A 228 -21.39 16.33 -8.89
N SER A 229 -20.87 16.04 -7.70
CA SER A 229 -19.55 15.44 -7.54
C SER A 229 -19.54 14.35 -6.47
N PHE A 230 -18.90 13.24 -6.78
CA PHE A 230 -18.71 12.12 -5.88
C PHE A 230 -17.58 12.42 -4.89
N ASN A 231 -17.87 12.33 -3.60
CA ASN A 231 -16.96 12.60 -2.50
C ASN A 231 -16.82 11.41 -1.56
N LYS A 232 -15.88 11.48 -0.62
CA LYS A 232 -15.68 10.43 0.40
C LYS A 232 -16.93 10.18 1.27
N SER A 233 -17.70 11.21 1.57
CA SER A 233 -18.96 11.09 2.31
C SER A 233 -20.00 10.24 1.58
N ASP A 234 -19.88 10.13 0.25
CA ASP A 234 -20.86 9.47 -0.60
C ASP A 234 -20.52 7.99 -0.89
N LEU A 235 -19.45 7.46 -0.32
CA LEU A 235 -19.00 6.08 -0.55
C LEU A 235 -20.13 5.06 -0.30
N ASN A 236 -21.01 5.33 0.66
CA ASN A 236 -22.12 4.45 0.99
C ASN A 236 -23.14 4.32 -0.15
N GLU A 237 -23.14 5.25 -1.11
CA GLU A 237 -23.98 5.17 -2.31
C GLU A 237 -23.66 3.97 -3.18
N PHE A 238 -22.39 3.51 -3.15
CA PHE A 238 -21.90 2.38 -3.94
C PHE A 238 -21.55 1.15 -3.09
N LYS A 239 -21.57 1.25 -1.77
CA LYS A 239 -21.40 0.11 -0.87
C LYS A 239 -22.70 -0.69 -0.76
N GLY A 240 -22.58 -2.02 -0.79
CA GLY A 240 -23.71 -2.92 -0.58
C GLY A 240 -24.64 -3.11 -1.78
N ILE A 241 -24.25 -2.66 -2.98
CA ILE A 241 -24.98 -2.98 -4.21
C ILE A 241 -24.53 -4.37 -4.65
N SER A 242 -25.38 -5.36 -4.43
CA SER A 242 -25.24 -6.68 -5.01
C SER A 242 -26.15 -6.82 -6.22
N LEU A 243 -25.62 -7.31 -7.33
CA LEU A 243 -26.43 -7.66 -8.52
C LEU A 243 -27.50 -8.73 -8.21
N TYR A 244 -27.35 -9.44 -7.08
CA TYR A 244 -28.23 -10.53 -6.67
C TYR A 244 -29.17 -10.20 -5.51
N LYS A 245 -29.09 -9.05 -4.88
CA LYS A 245 -30.18 -8.59 -4.00
C LYS A 245 -31.30 -8.04 -4.87
N LYS A 246 -32.23 -8.92 -5.27
CA LYS A 246 -33.57 -8.49 -5.64
C LYS A 246 -34.09 -7.68 -4.45
N THR A 247 -34.24 -6.38 -4.60
CA THR A 247 -35.09 -5.57 -3.75
C THR A 247 -36.48 -6.08 -3.97
N THR A 248 -36.93 -6.96 -3.09
CA THR A 248 -38.39 -7.13 -2.88
C THR A 248 -38.90 -5.79 -2.40
N ALA A 249 -39.72 -5.17 -3.23
CA ALA A 249 -40.48 -3.97 -2.95
C ALA A 249 -41.35 -4.17 -1.71
#